data_02de3bcd282daceca9840ddfeea39b3f
#
_entry.id   02de3bcd282daceca9840ddfeea39b3f
#
_cell.length_a   1.000
_cell.length_b   1.000
_cell.length_c   1.000
_cell.angle_alpha   90.00
_cell.angle_beta   90.00
_cell.angle_gamma   90.00
#
_symmetry.space_group_name_H-M   'P 1'
#
loop_
_entity.id
_entity.type
_entity.pdbx_description
1 polymer ?
#
loop_
_entity_poly.entity_id
_entity_poly.type
_entity_poly.pdbx_seq_one_letter_code
_entity_poly.pdbx_strand_id
1 'polypeptide(L)'
;MVNKHVYIDSRESGSGFVSYFIDNAISRGYDIHSTALIFGDLCCENIYIERKTAADFCSSMCSNRLWTQLYTMKQNPDYVAIIIISGNWDDLRQADKDKIPQLEGAIKRILALGIPVIRVANDEELTDRAFELFEHSNPLEIPIKRVEKNKKDSIYMSLPGIGRKNAKLLMAEYNNIFDLCGASKKDLQSILGPKKGKSVYDALRN
;
A
#
# COMPACT_ATOMS: atom_id res chain seq x y z
N MET A 1 21.58 0.88 16.44
CA MET A 1 20.83 0.68 15.17
C MET A 1 20.89 -0.80 14.89
N VAL A 2 19.76 -1.46 14.66
CA VAL A 2 19.75 -2.87 14.24
C VAL A 2 20.15 -2.85 12.77
N ASN A 3 21.30 -3.46 12.43
CA ASN A 3 21.67 -3.62 11.01
C ASN A 3 20.61 -4.47 10.34
N LYS A 4 19.99 -3.95 9.29
CA LYS A 4 19.07 -4.74 8.47
C LYS A 4 19.88 -5.62 7.51
N HIS A 5 19.46 -6.86 7.36
CA HIS A 5 20.10 -7.82 6.46
C HIS A 5 19.34 -7.85 5.12
N VAL A 6 20.09 -7.71 4.03
CA VAL A 6 19.57 -7.90 2.67
C VAL A 6 20.19 -9.14 2.07
N TYR A 7 19.36 -9.99 1.52
CA TYR A 7 19.75 -11.22 0.85
C TYR A 7 19.59 -11.06 -0.66
N ILE A 8 20.62 -11.45 -1.40
CA ILE A 8 20.65 -11.45 -2.86
C ILE A 8 20.68 -12.89 -3.33
N ASP A 9 19.87 -13.24 -4.34
CA ASP A 9 19.90 -14.58 -4.90
C ASP A 9 21.28 -14.88 -5.49
N SER A 10 21.87 -16.01 -5.10
CA SER A 10 23.21 -16.41 -5.54
C SER A 10 23.33 -16.63 -7.05
N ARG A 11 22.20 -16.83 -7.74
CA ARG A 11 22.13 -16.99 -9.22
C ARG A 11 22.31 -15.67 -9.95
N GLU A 12 22.10 -14.51 -9.26
CA GLU A 12 22.23 -13.17 -9.83
C GLU A 12 23.66 -12.58 -9.74
N SER A 13 24.60 -13.27 -9.11
CA SER A 13 25.93 -12.79 -8.70
C SER A 13 26.85 -12.27 -9.82
N GLY A 14 26.45 -12.36 -11.09
CA GLY A 14 27.26 -11.91 -12.24
C GLY A 14 26.71 -10.67 -12.96
N SER A 15 25.60 -10.07 -12.50
CA SER A 15 25.00 -8.93 -13.18
C SER A 15 25.59 -7.60 -12.70
N GLY A 16 25.78 -6.64 -13.62
CA GLY A 16 26.25 -5.28 -13.27
C GLY A 16 25.32 -4.57 -12.27
N PHE A 17 24.03 -4.92 -12.28
CA PHE A 17 23.05 -4.46 -11.31
C PHE A 17 23.44 -4.85 -9.87
N VAL A 18 23.88 -6.10 -9.65
CA VAL A 18 24.21 -6.59 -8.29
C VAL A 18 25.35 -5.80 -7.68
N SER A 19 26.39 -5.49 -8.43
CA SER A 19 27.51 -4.66 -7.93
C SER A 19 27.03 -3.28 -7.52
N TYR A 20 26.23 -2.61 -8.36
CA TYR A 20 25.66 -1.31 -8.06
C TYR A 20 24.74 -1.35 -6.82
N PHE A 21 23.90 -2.39 -6.72
CA PHE A 21 22.99 -2.58 -5.59
C PHE A 21 23.76 -2.79 -4.28
N ILE A 22 24.83 -3.61 -4.28
CA ILE A 22 25.67 -3.87 -3.12
C ILE A 22 26.32 -2.59 -2.60
N ASP A 23 26.92 -1.77 -3.47
CA ASP A 23 27.55 -0.51 -3.10
C ASP A 23 26.55 0.44 -2.41
N ASN A 24 25.34 0.51 -2.95
CA ASN A 24 24.26 1.32 -2.37
C ASN A 24 23.76 0.75 -1.04
N ALA A 25 23.67 -0.58 -0.90
CA ALA A 25 23.25 -1.23 0.34
C ALA A 25 24.24 -0.95 1.47
N ILE A 26 25.54 -1.11 1.20
CA ILE A 26 26.61 -0.85 2.17
C ILE A 26 26.58 0.61 2.61
N SER A 27 26.44 1.55 1.67
CA SER A 27 26.37 2.99 1.98
C SER A 27 25.18 3.37 2.86
N ARG A 28 24.12 2.57 2.82
CA ARG A 28 22.89 2.74 3.64
C ARG A 28 22.95 1.94 4.95
N GLY A 29 24.04 1.23 5.21
CA GLY A 29 24.26 0.47 6.45
C GLY A 29 23.56 -0.88 6.51
N TYR A 30 23.28 -1.51 5.36
CA TYR A 30 22.77 -2.88 5.29
C TYR A 30 23.90 -3.90 5.28
N ASP A 31 23.68 -5.03 5.95
CA ASP A 31 24.52 -6.23 5.83
C ASP A 31 24.04 -7.09 4.66
N ILE A 32 24.96 -7.42 3.74
CA ILE A 32 24.64 -8.13 2.50
C ILE A 32 25.00 -9.59 2.60
N HIS A 33 24.09 -10.46 2.19
CA HIS A 33 24.27 -11.90 2.12
C HIS A 33 23.89 -12.44 0.76
N SER A 34 24.72 -13.33 0.19
CA SER A 34 24.36 -14.07 -1.02
C SER A 34 23.91 -15.48 -0.64
N THR A 35 22.70 -15.86 -1.05
CA THR A 35 22.12 -17.18 -0.76
C THR A 35 21.12 -17.57 -1.83
N ALA A 36 20.75 -18.85 -1.91
CA ALA A 36 19.66 -19.28 -2.78
C ALA A 36 18.32 -18.87 -2.16
N LEU A 37 17.60 -17.97 -2.80
CA LEU A 37 16.29 -17.55 -2.37
C LEU A 37 15.19 -18.54 -2.82
N ILE A 38 14.11 -18.63 -2.07
CA ILE A 38 12.94 -19.46 -2.44
C ILE A 38 12.32 -18.94 -3.75
N PHE A 39 12.23 -17.63 -3.89
CA PHE A 39 11.86 -16.92 -5.11
C PHE A 39 12.41 -15.49 -5.04
N GLY A 40 12.38 -14.78 -6.18
CA GLY A 40 12.87 -13.40 -6.28
C GLY A 40 14.40 -13.32 -6.32
N ASP A 41 14.88 -12.10 -6.52
CA ASP A 41 16.30 -11.79 -6.69
C ASP A 41 16.88 -11.08 -5.46
N LEU A 42 16.04 -10.35 -4.72
CA LEU A 42 16.37 -9.60 -3.51
C LEU A 42 15.37 -9.93 -2.40
N CYS A 43 15.86 -9.99 -1.17
CA CYS A 43 15.01 -10.18 0.01
C CYS A 43 15.51 -9.35 1.20
N CYS A 44 14.58 -8.72 1.91
CA CYS A 44 14.82 -8.12 3.22
C CYS A 44 13.63 -8.42 4.12
N GLU A 45 13.89 -9.05 5.27
CA GLU A 45 12.84 -9.53 6.18
C GLU A 45 11.84 -10.45 5.45
N ASN A 46 10.59 -10.04 5.32
CA ASN A 46 9.55 -10.78 4.61
C ASN A 46 9.23 -10.25 3.21
N ILE A 47 9.95 -9.23 2.73
CA ILE A 47 9.76 -8.64 1.40
C ILE A 47 10.72 -9.29 0.42
N TYR A 48 10.18 -9.86 -0.64
CA TYR A 48 10.90 -10.46 -1.75
C TYR A 48 10.63 -9.68 -3.03
N ILE A 49 11.68 -9.29 -3.72
CA ILE A 49 11.60 -8.54 -4.98
C ILE A 49 12.12 -9.43 -6.11
N GLU A 50 11.29 -9.64 -7.12
CA GLU A 50 11.68 -10.19 -8.41
C GLU A 50 12.00 -9.02 -9.34
N ARG A 51 13.24 -8.92 -9.78
CA ARG A 51 13.70 -7.92 -10.76
C ARG A 51 13.54 -8.43 -12.17
N LYS A 52 13.03 -7.60 -13.06
CA LYS A 52 13.03 -7.92 -14.49
C LYS A 52 13.33 -6.67 -15.31
N THR A 53 14.17 -6.80 -16.32
CA THR A 53 14.18 -5.80 -17.40
C THR A 53 12.90 -5.91 -18.24
N ALA A 54 12.56 -4.88 -18.99
CA ALA A 54 11.43 -4.92 -19.93
C ALA A 54 11.56 -6.09 -20.92
N ALA A 55 12.78 -6.35 -21.40
CA ALA A 55 13.08 -7.45 -22.32
C ALA A 55 12.92 -8.82 -21.66
N ASP A 56 13.42 -8.98 -20.41
CA ASP A 56 13.28 -10.23 -19.66
C ASP A 56 11.83 -10.51 -19.26
N PHE A 57 11.06 -9.47 -18.95
CA PHE A 57 9.63 -9.62 -18.71
C PHE A 57 8.91 -10.15 -19.94
N CYS A 58 9.19 -9.58 -21.12
CA CYS A 58 8.66 -10.07 -22.40
C CYS A 58 9.06 -11.53 -22.67
N SER A 59 10.33 -11.84 -22.56
CA SER A 59 10.86 -13.18 -22.78
C SER A 59 10.27 -14.21 -21.82
N SER A 60 10.19 -13.87 -20.52
CA SER A 60 9.65 -14.77 -19.49
C SER A 60 8.15 -14.99 -19.63
N MET A 61 7.40 -13.99 -20.10
CA MET A 61 5.98 -14.15 -20.44
C MET A 61 5.80 -15.11 -21.60
N CYS A 62 6.57 -14.94 -22.69
CA CYS A 62 6.47 -15.78 -23.88
C CYS A 62 6.87 -17.24 -23.61
N SER A 63 7.83 -17.47 -22.71
CA SER A 63 8.30 -18.82 -22.33
C SER A 63 7.53 -19.47 -21.19
N ASN A 64 6.45 -18.88 -20.72
CA ASN A 64 5.68 -19.29 -19.54
C ASN A 64 6.47 -19.26 -18.20
N ARG A 65 7.75 -18.89 -18.20
CA ARG A 65 8.57 -18.80 -16.97
C ARG A 65 7.98 -17.83 -15.97
N LEU A 66 7.45 -16.70 -16.43
CA LEU A 66 6.77 -15.70 -15.60
C LEU A 66 5.65 -16.35 -14.76
N TRP A 67 4.79 -17.15 -15.37
CA TRP A 67 3.65 -17.76 -14.69
C TRP A 67 4.06 -18.80 -13.66
N THR A 68 5.14 -19.53 -13.91
CA THR A 68 5.73 -20.47 -12.95
C THR A 68 6.29 -19.72 -11.73
N GLN A 69 6.99 -18.61 -11.94
CA GLN A 69 7.49 -17.77 -10.85
C GLN A 69 6.34 -17.20 -9.98
N LEU A 70 5.29 -16.68 -10.64
CA LEU A 70 4.10 -16.19 -9.95
C LEU A 70 3.40 -17.28 -9.12
N TYR A 71 3.33 -18.49 -9.66
CA TYR A 71 2.78 -19.63 -8.92
C TYR A 71 3.58 -19.88 -7.63
N THR A 72 4.92 -19.91 -7.70
CA THR A 72 5.80 -20.08 -6.54
C THR A 72 5.59 -18.97 -5.51
N MET A 73 5.50 -17.71 -5.94
CA MET A 73 5.22 -16.58 -5.06
C MET A 73 3.88 -16.75 -4.32
N LYS A 74 2.84 -17.21 -5.00
CA LYS A 74 1.51 -17.42 -4.42
C LYS A 74 1.45 -18.60 -3.44
N GLN A 75 2.35 -19.56 -3.55
CA GLN A 75 2.45 -20.68 -2.58
C GLN A 75 3.11 -20.27 -1.25
N ASN A 76 3.64 -19.06 -1.16
CA ASN A 76 4.33 -18.54 0.01
C ASN A 76 3.64 -17.27 0.53
N PRO A 77 2.41 -17.36 1.08
CA PRO A 77 1.59 -16.21 1.43
C PRO A 77 2.12 -15.40 2.64
N ASP A 78 3.04 -15.96 3.40
CA ASP A 78 3.67 -15.28 4.55
C ASP A 78 4.68 -14.21 4.12
N TYR A 79 5.04 -14.20 2.84
CA TYR A 79 5.97 -13.26 2.25
C TYR A 79 5.27 -12.27 1.33
N VAL A 80 5.78 -11.06 1.30
CA VAL A 80 5.34 -10.00 0.38
C VAL A 80 6.17 -10.09 -0.89
N ALA A 81 5.61 -10.67 -1.94
CA ALA A 81 6.26 -10.74 -3.24
C ALA A 81 5.94 -9.48 -4.07
N ILE A 82 6.96 -8.86 -4.64
CA ILE A 82 6.85 -7.65 -5.48
C ILE A 82 7.65 -7.89 -6.77
N ILE A 83 7.10 -7.48 -7.90
CA ILE A 83 7.84 -7.46 -9.17
C ILE A 83 8.22 -6.02 -9.48
N ILE A 84 9.49 -5.77 -9.75
CA ILE A 84 9.97 -4.48 -10.26
C ILE A 84 10.48 -4.67 -11.68
N ILE A 85 9.90 -3.92 -12.63
CA ILE A 85 10.26 -3.97 -14.05
C ILE A 85 11.03 -2.69 -14.39
N SER A 86 12.31 -2.82 -14.75
CA SER A 86 13.16 -1.71 -15.20
C SER A 86 13.16 -1.56 -16.73
N GLY A 87 13.17 -0.30 -17.18
CA GLY A 87 13.17 0.07 -18.59
C GLY A 87 11.77 0.30 -19.18
N ASN A 88 11.74 0.80 -20.38
CA ASN A 88 10.53 1.12 -21.11
C ASN A 88 10.18 0.07 -22.16
N TRP A 89 8.90 -0.03 -22.53
CA TRP A 89 8.49 -0.88 -23.65
C TRP A 89 9.06 -0.41 -24.99
N ASP A 90 9.41 0.87 -25.09
CA ASP A 90 10.03 1.42 -26.30
C ASP A 90 11.45 0.87 -26.53
N ASP A 91 12.11 0.38 -25.46
CA ASP A 91 13.45 -0.22 -25.51
C ASP A 91 13.40 -1.69 -26.00
N LEU A 92 12.20 -2.27 -26.17
CA LEU A 92 12.05 -3.59 -26.72
C LEU A 92 12.53 -3.65 -28.18
N ARG A 93 13.06 -4.82 -28.56
CA ARG A 93 13.37 -5.09 -29.98
C ARG A 93 12.12 -4.91 -30.84
N GLN A 94 12.28 -4.45 -32.06
CA GLN A 94 11.17 -4.19 -32.97
C GLN A 94 10.24 -5.41 -33.11
N ALA A 95 10.79 -6.63 -33.14
CA ALA A 95 10.04 -7.88 -33.22
C ALA A 95 9.19 -8.21 -31.97
N ASP A 96 9.43 -7.52 -30.86
CA ASP A 96 8.72 -7.74 -29.59
C ASP A 96 7.70 -6.63 -29.29
N LYS A 97 7.72 -5.52 -30.06
CA LYS A 97 6.81 -4.38 -29.83
C LYS A 97 5.34 -4.72 -30.06
N ASP A 98 5.04 -5.64 -30.95
CA ASP A 98 3.68 -6.12 -31.19
C ASP A 98 3.08 -6.85 -29.97
N LYS A 99 3.92 -7.23 -29.00
CA LYS A 99 3.51 -7.90 -27.76
C LYS A 99 3.16 -6.93 -26.63
N ILE A 100 3.37 -5.62 -26.81
CA ILE A 100 3.10 -4.62 -25.76
C ILE A 100 1.67 -4.76 -25.15
N PRO A 101 0.60 -4.91 -25.93
CA PRO A 101 -0.73 -5.12 -25.35
C PRO A 101 -0.83 -6.36 -24.45
N GLN A 102 -0.10 -7.43 -24.82
CA GLN A 102 -0.04 -8.66 -24.02
C GLN A 102 0.76 -8.46 -22.72
N LEU A 103 1.85 -7.68 -22.75
CA LEU A 103 2.63 -7.32 -21.56
C LEU A 103 1.78 -6.53 -20.58
N GLU A 104 1.04 -5.53 -21.05
CA GLU A 104 0.10 -4.77 -20.21
C GLU A 104 -1.03 -5.67 -19.68
N GLY A 105 -1.52 -6.62 -20.47
CA GLY A 105 -2.46 -7.64 -20.03
C GLY A 105 -1.90 -8.55 -18.94
N ALA A 106 -0.62 -8.93 -19.06
CA ALA A 106 0.08 -9.74 -18.07
C ALA A 106 0.21 -8.97 -16.75
N ILE A 107 0.59 -7.68 -16.77
CA ILE A 107 0.65 -6.84 -15.58
C ILE A 107 -0.71 -6.79 -14.87
N LYS A 108 -1.80 -6.54 -15.61
CA LYS A 108 -3.15 -6.52 -15.03
C LYS A 108 -3.50 -7.84 -14.36
N ARG A 109 -3.10 -8.96 -14.96
CA ARG A 109 -3.33 -10.30 -14.40
C ARG A 109 -2.51 -10.54 -13.13
N ILE A 110 -1.24 -10.08 -13.10
CA ILE A 110 -0.38 -10.17 -11.91
C ILE A 110 -0.97 -9.37 -10.76
N LEU A 111 -1.42 -8.14 -11.04
CA LEU A 111 -2.10 -7.31 -10.05
C LEU A 111 -3.39 -7.95 -9.52
N ALA A 112 -4.17 -8.60 -10.40
CA ALA A 112 -5.37 -9.34 -10.00
C ALA A 112 -5.05 -10.56 -9.11
N LEU A 113 -3.85 -11.12 -9.20
CA LEU A 113 -3.35 -12.16 -8.30
C LEU A 113 -2.89 -11.61 -6.95
N GLY A 114 -2.93 -10.29 -6.75
CA GLY A 114 -2.49 -9.62 -5.53
C GLY A 114 -0.97 -9.47 -5.40
N ILE A 115 -0.23 -9.55 -6.50
CA ILE A 115 1.22 -9.31 -6.52
C ILE A 115 1.45 -7.89 -7.06
N PRO A 116 2.02 -6.98 -6.27
CA PRO A 116 2.38 -5.64 -6.72
C PRO A 116 3.38 -5.67 -7.88
N VAL A 117 3.17 -4.78 -8.85
CA VAL A 117 4.10 -4.55 -9.97
C VAL A 117 4.47 -3.07 -9.97
N ILE A 118 5.75 -2.79 -9.90
CA ILE A 118 6.31 -1.44 -9.97
C ILE A 118 7.10 -1.32 -11.26
N ARG A 119 6.92 -0.24 -12.00
CA ARG A 119 7.73 0.08 -13.18
C ARG A 119 8.64 1.23 -12.87
N VAL A 120 9.89 1.11 -13.28
CA VAL A 120 10.96 2.09 -13.08
C VAL A 120 11.72 2.30 -14.38
N ALA A 121 12.37 3.44 -14.51
CA ALA A 121 13.07 3.79 -15.75
C ALA A 121 14.36 2.98 -15.96
N ASN A 122 15.08 2.68 -14.88
CA ASN A 122 16.40 2.03 -14.93
C ASN A 122 16.72 1.30 -13.62
N ASP A 123 17.90 0.71 -13.56
CA ASP A 123 18.38 -0.05 -12.39
C ASP A 123 18.73 0.85 -11.18
N GLU A 124 19.02 2.14 -11.39
CA GLU A 124 19.24 3.09 -10.31
C GLU A 124 17.92 3.36 -9.58
N GLU A 125 16.86 3.69 -10.32
CA GLU A 125 15.53 3.88 -9.75
C GLU A 125 15.01 2.58 -9.12
N LEU A 126 15.33 1.40 -9.69
CA LEU A 126 14.98 0.11 -9.12
C LEU A 126 15.63 -0.05 -7.74
N THR A 127 16.92 0.28 -7.64
CA THR A 127 17.68 0.19 -6.39
C THR A 127 17.07 1.09 -5.31
N ASP A 128 16.78 2.35 -5.64
CA ASP A 128 16.14 3.28 -4.70
C ASP A 128 14.77 2.77 -4.26
N ARG A 129 13.97 2.30 -5.20
CA ARG A 129 12.63 1.75 -4.90
C ARG A 129 12.70 0.51 -4.02
N ALA A 130 13.69 -0.36 -4.23
CA ALA A 130 13.89 -1.55 -3.40
C ALA A 130 14.19 -1.15 -1.94
N PHE A 131 15.08 -0.17 -1.72
CA PHE A 131 15.38 0.30 -0.38
C PHE A 131 14.21 1.03 0.28
N GLU A 132 13.45 1.84 -0.45
CA GLU A 132 12.22 2.43 0.07
C GLU A 132 11.25 1.35 0.59
N LEU A 133 11.09 0.25 -0.15
CA LEU A 133 10.26 -0.88 0.27
C LEU A 133 10.83 -1.57 1.51
N PHE A 134 12.13 -1.77 1.59
CA PHE A 134 12.81 -2.40 2.73
C PHE A 134 12.78 -1.53 3.99
N GLU A 135 12.83 -0.21 3.85
CA GLU A 135 12.72 0.73 4.97
C GLU A 135 11.32 0.73 5.60
N HIS A 136 10.30 0.49 4.78
CA HIS A 136 8.89 0.48 5.19
C HIS A 136 8.37 -0.96 5.40
N SER A 137 9.25 -1.90 5.75
CA SER A 137 8.96 -3.33 5.89
C SER A 137 7.98 -3.71 7.01
N ASN A 138 7.29 -2.76 7.63
CA ASN A 138 6.17 -3.04 8.51
C ASN A 138 4.83 -2.87 7.73
N PRO A 139 4.43 -3.87 6.90
CA PRO A 139 3.34 -3.73 5.93
C PRO A 139 1.95 -3.67 6.59
N LEU A 140 1.85 -3.86 7.90
CA LEU A 140 0.58 -3.99 8.59
C LEU A 140 0.13 -2.73 9.33
N GLU A 141 0.97 -1.76 9.47
CA GLU A 141 0.56 -0.42 9.90
C GLU A 141 0.19 0.43 8.69
N ILE A 142 -0.94 0.12 8.07
CA ILE A 142 -1.65 1.20 7.36
C ILE A 142 -1.78 2.29 8.42
N PRO A 143 -1.18 3.49 8.23
CA PRO A 143 -1.42 4.60 9.12
C PRO A 143 -2.86 5.05 8.88
N ILE A 144 -3.79 4.23 9.32
CA ILE A 144 -5.13 4.69 9.58
C ILE A 144 -4.87 5.73 10.66
N LYS A 145 -4.78 7.01 10.26
CA LYS A 145 -5.12 8.07 11.18
C LYS A 145 -6.46 7.64 11.74
N ARG A 146 -6.42 6.90 12.84
CA ARG A 146 -7.57 6.80 13.71
C ARG A 146 -7.87 8.25 14.01
N VAL A 147 -8.80 8.80 13.24
CA VAL A 147 -9.56 9.92 13.75
C VAL A 147 -10.12 9.30 15.02
N GLU A 148 -9.48 9.61 16.16
CA GLU A 148 -10.10 9.36 17.44
C GLU A 148 -11.43 10.09 17.32
N LYS A 149 -12.43 9.36 16.89
CA LYS A 149 -13.81 9.78 17.01
C LYS A 149 -13.99 9.74 18.51
N ASN A 150 -13.83 10.92 19.13
CA ASN A 150 -14.27 11.09 20.49
C ASN A 150 -15.63 10.39 20.53
N LYS A 151 -15.78 9.38 21.38
CA LYS A 151 -17.02 8.60 21.45
C LYS A 151 -18.23 9.50 21.62
N LYS A 152 -18.05 10.64 22.30
CA LYS A 152 -19.04 11.71 22.40
C LYS A 152 -19.40 12.30 21.02
N ASP A 153 -18.41 12.69 20.20
CA ASP A 153 -18.66 13.25 18.86
C ASP A 153 -19.50 12.29 18.01
N SER A 154 -19.22 10.99 18.08
CA SER A 154 -19.94 9.98 17.31
C SER A 154 -21.41 9.88 17.68
N ILE A 155 -21.74 9.98 18.97
CA ILE A 155 -23.12 9.93 19.48
C ILE A 155 -23.90 11.15 18.98
N TYR A 156 -23.36 12.36 19.15
CA TYR A 156 -24.02 13.58 18.69
C TYR A 156 -24.16 13.64 17.17
N MET A 157 -23.16 13.12 16.44
CA MET A 157 -23.20 13.07 14.95
C MET A 157 -24.13 12.00 14.40
N SER A 158 -24.60 11.04 15.18
CA SER A 158 -25.61 10.06 14.76
C SER A 158 -27.04 10.65 14.74
N LEU A 159 -27.24 11.81 15.32
CA LEU A 159 -28.53 12.50 15.30
C LEU A 159 -28.86 13.03 13.89
N PRO A 160 -30.15 13.02 13.47
CA PRO A 160 -30.54 13.37 12.12
C PRO A 160 -30.14 14.80 11.73
N GLY A 161 -29.40 14.94 10.64
CA GLY A 161 -28.95 16.22 10.09
C GLY A 161 -27.86 16.93 10.88
N ILE A 162 -27.20 16.24 11.85
CA ILE A 162 -26.12 16.77 12.68
C ILE A 162 -24.77 16.37 12.12
N GLY A 163 -24.07 17.35 11.52
CA GLY A 163 -22.66 17.24 11.16
C GLY A 163 -21.74 17.76 12.28
N ARG A 164 -20.43 17.63 12.09
CA ARG A 164 -19.39 17.98 13.09
C ARG A 164 -19.54 19.37 13.70
N LYS A 165 -19.94 20.39 12.93
CA LYS A 165 -20.15 21.76 13.42
C LYS A 165 -21.31 21.81 14.44
N ASN A 166 -22.45 21.22 14.10
CA ASN A 166 -23.62 21.22 14.97
C ASN A 166 -23.46 20.30 16.18
N ALA A 167 -22.74 19.18 16.03
CA ALA A 167 -22.38 18.33 17.17
C ALA A 167 -21.57 19.09 18.22
N LYS A 168 -20.60 19.91 17.80
CA LYS A 168 -19.82 20.75 18.71
C LYS A 168 -20.69 21.78 19.46
N LEU A 169 -21.70 22.36 18.79
CA LEU A 169 -22.63 23.30 19.44
C LEU A 169 -23.46 22.58 20.51
N LEU A 170 -23.97 21.39 20.18
CA LEU A 170 -24.72 20.59 21.16
C LEU A 170 -23.84 20.14 22.35
N MET A 171 -22.60 19.74 22.12
CA MET A 171 -21.68 19.34 23.18
C MET A 171 -21.23 20.50 24.06
N ALA A 172 -21.24 21.72 23.55
CA ALA A 172 -20.96 22.93 24.36
C ALA A 172 -22.11 23.27 25.31
N GLU A 173 -23.34 22.99 24.92
CA GLU A 173 -24.54 23.30 25.70
C GLU A 173 -24.94 22.15 26.63
N TYR A 174 -24.76 20.88 26.18
CA TYR A 174 -25.17 19.69 26.91
C TYR A 174 -23.93 18.84 27.28
N ASN A 175 -23.66 18.67 28.59
CA ASN A 175 -22.49 17.94 29.05
C ASN A 175 -22.50 16.46 28.67
N ASN A 176 -23.66 15.87 28.48
CA ASN A 176 -23.85 14.47 28.14
C ASN A 176 -25.14 14.27 27.34
N ILE A 177 -25.33 13.06 26.79
CA ILE A 177 -26.52 12.72 25.99
C ILE A 177 -27.81 12.73 26.80
N PHE A 178 -27.72 12.48 28.10
CA PHE A 178 -28.88 12.47 29.00
C PHE A 178 -29.44 13.88 29.15
N ASP A 179 -28.58 14.89 29.31
CA ASP A 179 -28.97 16.30 29.38
C ASP A 179 -29.60 16.72 28.05
N LEU A 180 -29.05 16.27 26.90
CA LEU A 180 -29.61 16.52 25.59
C LEU A 180 -31.02 15.89 25.41
N CYS A 181 -31.24 14.70 25.93
CA CYS A 181 -32.57 14.05 25.91
C CYS A 181 -33.61 14.85 26.72
N GLY A 182 -33.19 15.60 27.73
CA GLY A 182 -34.08 16.49 28.49
C GLY A 182 -34.39 17.84 27.82
N ALA A 183 -33.69 18.17 26.73
CA ALA A 183 -33.81 19.48 26.07
C ALA A 183 -35.21 19.74 25.51
N SER A 184 -35.67 20.98 25.61
CA SER A 184 -36.95 21.39 24.99
C SER A 184 -36.79 21.58 23.49
N LYS A 185 -37.89 21.46 22.77
CA LYS A 185 -37.90 21.73 21.32
C LYS A 185 -37.44 23.14 20.97
N LYS A 186 -37.80 24.10 21.83
CA LYS A 186 -37.44 25.52 21.67
C LYS A 186 -35.95 25.72 21.78
N ASP A 187 -35.29 25.07 22.78
CA ASP A 187 -33.84 25.17 23.01
C ASP A 187 -33.06 24.56 21.83
N LEU A 188 -33.48 23.37 21.40
CA LEU A 188 -32.85 22.71 20.22
C LEU A 188 -33.03 23.53 18.94
N GLN A 189 -34.16 24.19 18.77
CA GLN A 189 -34.39 25.08 17.62
C GLN A 189 -33.57 26.37 17.70
N SER A 190 -33.29 26.89 18.89
CA SER A 190 -32.43 28.07 19.05
C SER A 190 -30.99 27.77 18.67
N ILE A 191 -30.49 26.57 19.01
CA ILE A 191 -29.10 26.15 18.75
C ILE A 191 -28.89 25.69 17.28
N LEU A 192 -29.82 24.93 16.73
CA LEU A 192 -29.66 24.22 15.46
C LEU A 192 -30.45 24.84 14.30
N GLY A 193 -31.32 25.79 14.61
CA GLY A 193 -32.32 26.34 13.69
C GLY A 193 -33.62 25.51 13.66
N PRO A 194 -34.71 26.10 13.11
CA PRO A 194 -36.07 25.56 13.24
C PRO A 194 -36.23 24.13 12.73
N LYS A 195 -35.67 23.84 11.55
CA LYS A 195 -35.82 22.52 10.91
C LYS A 195 -35.02 21.42 11.62
N LYS A 196 -33.73 21.67 11.85
CA LYS A 196 -32.85 20.67 12.47
C LYS A 196 -33.18 20.44 13.93
N GLY A 197 -33.47 21.51 14.70
CA GLY A 197 -33.86 21.41 16.09
C GLY A 197 -35.16 20.58 16.25
N LYS A 198 -36.13 20.74 15.37
CA LYS A 198 -37.33 19.89 15.33
C LYS A 198 -36.98 18.42 15.05
N SER A 199 -36.16 18.16 14.05
CA SER A 199 -35.77 16.79 13.64
C SER A 199 -35.03 16.05 14.76
N VAL A 200 -34.10 16.73 15.43
CA VAL A 200 -33.39 16.19 16.59
C VAL A 200 -34.33 15.94 17.78
N TYR A 201 -35.22 16.90 18.08
CA TYR A 201 -36.20 16.74 19.13
C TYR A 201 -37.10 15.51 18.92
N ASP A 202 -37.61 15.35 17.71
CA ASP A 202 -38.48 14.24 17.36
C ASP A 202 -37.73 12.88 17.43
N ALA A 203 -36.45 12.85 17.01
CA ALA A 203 -35.61 11.63 17.08
C ALA A 203 -35.20 11.21 18.49
N LEU A 204 -35.13 12.12 19.44
CA LEU A 204 -34.80 11.81 20.84
C LEU A 204 -36.01 11.30 21.64
N ARG A 205 -37.21 11.25 21.07
CA ARG A 205 -38.47 10.89 21.74
C ARG A 205 -39.24 9.76 21.07
N ASN A 206 -38.77 9.33 19.90
CA ASN A 206 -39.24 8.13 19.22
C ASN A 206 -38.30 6.97 19.46
#